data_c4b24efacef0c39186467c81c1db5e2a
#
_entry.id   c4b24efacef0c39186467c81c1db5e2a
#
_cell.length_a   1.000
_cell.length_b   1.000
_cell.length_c   1.000
_cell.angle_alpha   90.00
_cell.angle_beta   90.00
_cell.angle_gamma   90.00
#
_symmetry.space_group_name_H-M   'P 1'
#
loop_
_entity.id
_entity.type
_entity.pdbx_description
1 polymer ?
#
loop_
_entity_poly.entity_id
_entity_poly.type
_entity_poly.pdbx_seq_one_letter_code
_entity_poly.pdbx_strand_id
1 'polypeptide(L)'
;MKKEEKEPFIQCCILGAIGGILMAAGDWLLGCVPLQKTDTGMFNRACYLSGSYGLWRPVLTVGLGAIGGFLYYFVVKALNADIDAKYRKTKSVQYLCGIFTVAVALTIHTWVATMAWFTTYLGPRIGEEAAIAAVTAYQDGMLPAIAPMYVPMILAFGIHFVMLLAGKTWYSRWMLAFHPVTWNLLLVAVPDIAQAMQVPTATWMSVMSQSSTNTAIVIWCIAAAAVSYTHLTLPTILRV
;
A
#
# COMPACT_ATOMS: atom_id res chain seq x y z
N MET A 1 13.97 -22.68 3.84
CA MET A 1 12.62 -23.23 3.55
C MET A 1 12.76 -24.56 2.86
N LYS A 2 12.07 -25.56 3.32
CA LYS A 2 12.06 -26.87 2.67
C LYS A 2 11.32 -26.77 1.33
N LYS A 3 11.54 -27.73 0.42
CA LYS A 3 10.91 -27.72 -0.90
C LYS A 3 9.37 -27.67 -0.81
N GLU A 4 8.81 -28.40 0.15
CA GLU A 4 7.37 -28.48 0.44
C GLU A 4 6.74 -27.16 0.93
N GLU A 5 7.56 -26.25 1.50
CA GLU A 5 7.10 -24.96 2.02
C GLU A 5 7.14 -23.86 0.94
N LYS A 6 7.87 -24.08 -0.16
CA LYS A 6 8.11 -23.06 -1.18
C LYS A 6 6.88 -22.81 -2.07
N GLU A 7 6.17 -23.86 -2.43
CA GLU A 7 5.00 -23.73 -3.29
C GLU A 7 3.88 -22.92 -2.61
N PRO A 8 3.47 -23.23 -1.36
CA PRO A 8 2.53 -22.39 -0.62
C PRO A 8 3.03 -20.94 -0.42
N PHE A 9 4.34 -20.75 -0.26
CA PHE A 9 4.93 -19.42 -0.14
C PHE A 9 4.78 -18.62 -1.45
N ILE A 10 5.08 -19.21 -2.61
CA ILE A 10 4.93 -18.59 -3.92
C ILE A 10 3.45 -18.24 -4.17
N GLN A 11 2.52 -19.13 -3.80
CA GLN A 11 1.07 -18.85 -3.90
C GLN A 11 0.68 -17.65 -3.04
N CYS A 12 1.20 -17.54 -1.80
CA CYS A 12 0.99 -16.36 -0.96
C CYS A 12 1.52 -15.09 -1.63
N CYS A 13 2.70 -15.13 -2.24
CA CYS A 13 3.26 -13.98 -2.94
C CYS A 13 2.39 -13.59 -4.15
N ILE A 14 1.92 -14.55 -4.94
CA ILE A 14 1.04 -14.28 -6.10
C ILE A 14 -0.26 -13.63 -5.65
N LEU A 15 -0.94 -14.20 -4.66
CA LEU A 15 -2.19 -13.64 -4.13
C LEU A 15 -1.96 -12.28 -3.48
N GLY A 16 -0.84 -12.09 -2.79
CA GLY A 16 -0.43 -10.81 -2.24
C GLY A 16 -0.18 -9.76 -3.31
N ALA A 17 0.48 -10.13 -4.42
CA ALA A 17 0.69 -9.23 -5.56
C ALA A 17 -0.65 -8.81 -6.19
N ILE A 18 -1.58 -9.75 -6.39
CA ILE A 18 -2.93 -9.45 -6.88
C ILE A 18 -3.63 -8.48 -5.93
N GLY A 19 -3.55 -8.71 -4.62
CA GLY A 19 -4.09 -7.80 -3.60
C GLY A 19 -3.51 -6.39 -3.73
N GLY A 20 -2.19 -6.27 -3.84
CA GLY A 20 -1.51 -5.00 -4.03
C GLY A 20 -1.91 -4.27 -5.31
N ILE A 21 -2.09 -4.99 -6.41
CA ILE A 21 -2.57 -4.43 -7.69
C ILE A 21 -4.00 -3.88 -7.54
N LEU A 22 -4.90 -4.62 -6.90
CA LEU A 22 -6.27 -4.17 -6.69
C LEU A 22 -6.33 -2.92 -5.79
N MET A 23 -5.53 -2.89 -4.73
CA MET A 23 -5.41 -1.73 -3.84
C MET A 23 -4.84 -0.51 -4.59
N ALA A 24 -3.75 -0.69 -5.36
CA ALA A 24 -3.16 0.38 -6.17
C ALA A 24 -4.14 0.89 -7.25
N ALA A 25 -4.91 0.01 -7.88
CA ALA A 25 -5.95 0.40 -8.82
C ALA A 25 -7.04 1.26 -8.15
N GLY A 26 -7.41 0.94 -6.90
CA GLY A 26 -8.29 1.77 -6.08
C GLY A 26 -7.71 3.18 -5.85
N ASP A 27 -6.44 3.27 -5.45
CA ASP A 27 -5.73 4.55 -5.29
C ASP A 27 -5.70 5.36 -6.60
N TRP A 28 -5.49 4.68 -7.73
CA TRP A 28 -5.47 5.34 -9.04
C TRP A 28 -6.83 5.84 -9.45
N LEU A 29 -7.90 5.14 -9.13
CA LEU A 29 -9.25 5.64 -9.34
C LEU A 29 -9.49 6.94 -8.56
N LEU A 30 -8.96 7.07 -7.36
CA LEU A 30 -9.05 8.29 -6.57
C LEU A 30 -8.10 9.38 -7.08
N GLY A 31 -6.85 9.05 -7.35
CA GLY A 31 -5.78 10.01 -7.58
C GLY A 31 -5.53 10.40 -9.03
N CYS A 32 -5.86 9.52 -10.00
CA CYS A 32 -5.60 9.76 -11.42
C CYS A 32 -6.67 10.70 -12.02
N VAL A 33 -6.54 11.98 -11.71
CA VAL A 33 -7.42 13.07 -12.15
C VAL A 33 -6.57 14.26 -12.59
N PRO A 34 -7.08 15.10 -13.52
CA PRO A 34 -6.38 16.32 -13.91
C PRO A 34 -6.16 17.20 -12.68
N LEU A 35 -4.91 17.62 -12.48
CA LEU A 35 -4.53 18.57 -11.43
C LEU A 35 -4.58 19.99 -11.98
N GLN A 36 -5.18 20.88 -11.21
CA GLN A 36 -5.20 22.32 -11.47
C GLN A 36 -4.29 23.04 -10.48
N LYS A 37 -3.83 24.25 -10.85
CA LYS A 37 -2.97 25.06 -9.98
C LYS A 37 -3.64 25.48 -8.67
N THR A 38 -4.98 25.48 -8.66
CA THR A 38 -5.83 25.81 -7.51
C THR A 38 -6.06 24.64 -6.57
N ASP A 39 -5.70 23.42 -6.98
CA ASP A 39 -5.92 22.24 -6.17
C ASP A 39 -5.03 22.27 -4.92
N THR A 40 -5.64 22.17 -3.75
CA THR A 40 -4.95 22.14 -2.46
C THR A 40 -5.26 20.83 -1.75
N GLY A 41 -4.25 19.95 -1.69
CA GLY A 41 -4.43 18.66 -1.03
C GLY A 41 -5.18 17.62 -1.88
N MET A 42 -5.43 16.46 -1.25
CA MET A 42 -5.94 15.28 -1.94
C MET A 42 -7.42 15.40 -2.33
N PHE A 43 -8.22 16.05 -1.49
CA PHE A 43 -9.67 16.11 -1.65
C PHE A 43 -10.22 17.47 -2.11
N ASN A 44 -9.41 18.52 -2.06
CA ASN A 44 -9.74 19.85 -2.49
C ASN A 44 -9.36 20.09 -3.95
N ARG A 45 -9.83 19.22 -4.84
CA ARG A 45 -9.57 19.29 -6.27
C ARG A 45 -10.80 19.77 -7.02
N ALA A 46 -10.58 20.63 -8.01
CA ALA A 46 -11.67 21.20 -8.80
C ALA A 46 -12.58 20.14 -9.41
N CYS A 47 -12.04 19.00 -9.84
CA CYS A 47 -12.84 17.90 -10.39
C CYS A 47 -13.80 17.27 -9.36
N TYR A 48 -13.40 17.19 -8.08
CA TYR A 48 -14.28 16.71 -7.02
C TYR A 48 -15.36 17.73 -6.70
N LEU A 49 -14.94 18.98 -6.48
CA LEU A 49 -15.83 20.08 -6.09
C LEU A 49 -16.88 20.41 -7.15
N SER A 50 -16.54 20.29 -8.43
CA SER A 50 -17.50 20.46 -9.54
C SER A 50 -18.45 19.27 -9.74
N GLY A 51 -18.21 18.14 -9.09
CA GLY A 51 -18.95 16.90 -9.31
C GLY A 51 -18.59 16.15 -10.59
N SER A 52 -17.63 16.63 -11.39
CA SER A 52 -17.22 16.00 -12.66
C SER A 52 -16.41 14.72 -12.48
N TYR A 53 -15.94 14.46 -11.27
CA TYR A 53 -15.15 13.27 -10.94
C TYR A 53 -15.90 11.95 -11.10
N GLY A 54 -17.19 11.91 -10.85
CA GLY A 54 -18.05 10.74 -10.95
C GLY A 54 -18.06 9.88 -9.67
N LEU A 55 -19.24 9.78 -9.06
CA LEU A 55 -19.46 9.09 -7.77
C LEU A 55 -19.20 7.57 -7.81
N TRP A 56 -19.16 6.96 -8.99
CA TRP A 56 -18.85 5.53 -9.15
C TRP A 56 -17.38 5.19 -8.80
N ARG A 57 -16.46 6.12 -8.98
CA ARG A 57 -15.01 5.89 -8.75
C ARG A 57 -14.70 5.60 -7.28
N PRO A 58 -15.15 6.40 -6.28
CA PRO A 58 -14.97 6.06 -4.87
C PRO A 58 -15.64 4.74 -4.48
N VAL A 59 -16.83 4.45 -5.04
CA VAL A 59 -17.54 3.19 -4.76
C VAL A 59 -16.72 1.98 -5.25
N LEU A 60 -16.20 2.06 -6.48
CA LEU A 60 -15.34 1.00 -7.01
C LEU A 60 -14.03 0.88 -6.22
N THR A 61 -13.46 2.00 -5.76
CA THR A 61 -12.28 2.01 -4.88
C THR A 61 -12.53 1.22 -3.61
N VAL A 62 -13.66 1.39 -2.95
CA VAL A 62 -14.02 0.61 -1.74
C VAL A 62 -14.09 -0.88 -2.08
N GLY A 63 -14.73 -1.25 -3.19
CA GLY A 63 -14.83 -2.65 -3.63
C GLY A 63 -13.46 -3.28 -3.90
N LEU A 64 -12.58 -2.60 -4.66
CA LEU A 64 -11.23 -3.04 -4.94
C LEU A 64 -10.38 -3.11 -3.66
N GLY A 65 -10.52 -2.10 -2.79
CA GLY A 65 -9.88 -2.05 -1.49
C GLY A 65 -10.31 -3.20 -0.58
N ALA A 66 -11.60 -3.55 -0.57
CA ALA A 66 -12.10 -4.67 0.23
C ALA A 66 -11.49 -6.00 -0.23
N ILE A 67 -11.51 -6.30 -1.53
CA ILE A 67 -10.94 -7.55 -2.07
C ILE A 67 -9.42 -7.55 -1.89
N GLY A 68 -8.74 -6.46 -2.26
CA GLY A 68 -7.29 -6.33 -2.14
C GLY A 68 -6.81 -6.42 -0.70
N GLY A 69 -7.53 -5.77 0.23
CA GLY A 69 -7.24 -5.82 1.65
C GLY A 69 -7.33 -7.24 2.24
N PHE A 70 -8.34 -8.04 1.87
CA PHE A 70 -8.39 -9.45 2.24
C PHE A 70 -7.18 -10.23 1.71
N LEU A 71 -6.76 -9.96 0.49
CA LEU A 71 -5.59 -10.61 -0.11
C LEU A 71 -4.28 -10.20 0.57
N TYR A 72 -4.22 -9.08 1.29
CA TYR A 72 -3.07 -8.70 2.12
C TYR A 72 -2.77 -9.71 3.23
N TYR A 73 -3.73 -10.51 3.65
CA TYR A 73 -3.46 -11.64 4.52
C TYR A 73 -2.35 -12.55 3.99
N PHE A 74 -2.29 -12.77 2.68
CA PHE A 74 -1.25 -13.58 2.05
C PHE A 74 0.12 -12.89 2.03
N VAL A 75 0.16 -11.55 1.92
CA VAL A 75 1.39 -10.77 2.11
C VAL A 75 1.94 -10.97 3.51
N VAL A 76 1.07 -10.86 4.53
CA VAL A 76 1.43 -11.06 5.93
C VAL A 76 1.99 -12.47 6.15
N LYS A 77 1.35 -13.48 5.58
CA LYS A 77 1.84 -14.88 5.64
C LYS A 77 3.21 -15.03 4.99
N ALA A 78 3.42 -14.44 3.83
CA ALA A 78 4.70 -14.51 3.12
C ALA A 78 5.82 -13.84 3.92
N LEU A 79 5.62 -12.58 4.38
CA LEU A 79 6.58 -11.88 5.21
C LEU A 79 6.91 -12.66 6.50
N ASN A 80 5.89 -13.23 7.13
CA ASN A 80 6.07 -14.01 8.35
C ASN A 80 6.80 -15.32 8.09
N ALA A 81 6.48 -16.02 6.99
CA ALA A 81 7.14 -17.27 6.62
C ALA A 81 8.65 -17.08 6.37
N ASP A 82 9.07 -15.93 5.84
CA ASP A 82 10.47 -15.61 5.57
C ASP A 82 11.33 -15.49 6.84
N ILE A 83 10.77 -15.09 7.97
CA ILE A 83 11.52 -14.98 9.24
C ILE A 83 11.90 -16.37 9.75
N ASP A 84 13.18 -16.56 10.12
CA ASP A 84 13.70 -17.81 10.65
C ASP A 84 12.92 -18.29 11.88
N ALA A 85 12.58 -19.59 11.90
CA ALA A 85 11.75 -20.20 12.94
C ALA A 85 12.31 -20.08 14.37
N LYS A 86 13.63 -19.91 14.52
CA LYS A 86 14.27 -19.70 15.84
C LYS A 86 13.84 -18.38 16.51
N TYR A 87 13.33 -17.39 15.76
CA TYR A 87 12.86 -16.11 16.27
C TYR A 87 11.36 -16.09 16.53
N ARG A 88 10.83 -17.13 17.17
CA ARG A 88 9.38 -17.35 17.38
C ARG A 88 8.63 -16.14 17.93
N LYS A 89 9.18 -15.46 18.94
CA LYS A 89 8.52 -14.28 19.56
C LYS A 89 8.36 -13.13 18.56
N THR A 90 9.45 -12.78 17.87
CA THR A 90 9.45 -11.74 16.82
C THR A 90 8.48 -12.09 15.71
N LYS A 91 8.48 -13.35 15.28
CA LYS A 91 7.59 -13.89 14.26
C LYS A 91 6.11 -13.75 14.67
N SER A 92 5.77 -14.07 15.92
CA SER A 92 4.41 -13.93 16.44
C SER A 92 3.97 -12.48 16.51
N VAL A 93 4.83 -11.56 16.96
CA VAL A 93 4.54 -10.12 17.01
C VAL A 93 4.34 -9.57 15.60
N GLN A 94 5.25 -9.89 14.67
CA GLN A 94 5.15 -9.47 13.27
C GLN A 94 3.84 -9.96 12.64
N TYR A 95 3.47 -11.22 12.88
CA TYR A 95 2.22 -11.79 12.37
C TYR A 95 0.99 -11.09 12.92
N LEU A 96 0.94 -10.86 14.24
CA LEU A 96 -0.17 -10.16 14.89
C LEU A 96 -0.31 -8.73 14.33
N CYS A 97 0.78 -7.97 14.26
CA CYS A 97 0.78 -6.65 13.65
C CYS A 97 0.34 -6.70 12.17
N GLY A 98 0.76 -7.74 11.45
CA GLY A 98 0.36 -7.97 10.06
C GLY A 98 -1.14 -8.21 9.90
N ILE A 99 -1.76 -8.99 10.78
CA ILE A 99 -3.22 -9.19 10.76
C ILE A 99 -3.96 -7.87 10.97
N PHE A 100 -3.48 -7.03 11.90
CA PHE A 100 -4.03 -5.68 12.06
C PHE A 100 -3.85 -4.83 10.79
N THR A 101 -2.77 -5.02 10.03
CA THR A 101 -2.54 -4.32 8.75
C THR A 101 -3.65 -4.60 7.74
N VAL A 102 -4.22 -5.81 7.72
CA VAL A 102 -5.37 -6.14 6.85
C VAL A 102 -6.58 -5.25 7.18
N ALA A 103 -6.92 -5.12 8.47
CA ALA A 103 -8.01 -4.24 8.91
C ALA A 103 -7.72 -2.76 8.60
N VAL A 104 -6.48 -2.33 8.81
CA VAL A 104 -6.01 -0.96 8.50
C VAL A 104 -6.19 -0.65 7.02
N ALA A 105 -5.75 -1.53 6.14
CA ALA A 105 -5.87 -1.34 4.70
C ALA A 105 -7.33 -1.14 4.26
N LEU A 106 -8.23 -1.98 4.76
CA LEU A 106 -9.68 -1.87 4.51
C LEU A 106 -10.25 -0.53 5.02
N THR A 107 -9.91 -0.17 6.25
CA THR A 107 -10.42 1.05 6.90
C THR A 107 -9.96 2.31 6.17
N ILE A 108 -8.68 2.39 5.83
CA ILE A 108 -8.10 3.57 5.16
C ILE A 108 -8.70 3.75 3.77
N HIS A 109 -8.80 2.68 2.96
CA HIS A 109 -9.40 2.77 1.63
C HIS A 109 -10.85 3.25 1.70
N THR A 110 -11.63 2.72 2.65
CA THR A 110 -13.01 3.16 2.85
C THR A 110 -13.08 4.62 3.28
N TRP A 111 -12.24 5.03 4.24
CA TRP A 111 -12.21 6.39 4.75
C TRP A 111 -11.84 7.41 3.66
N VAL A 112 -10.78 7.15 2.92
CA VAL A 112 -10.31 8.03 1.83
C VAL A 112 -11.34 8.11 0.70
N ALA A 113 -11.92 6.98 0.30
CA ALA A 113 -12.98 6.94 -0.71
C ALA A 113 -14.24 7.69 -0.26
N THR A 114 -14.59 7.60 1.03
CA THR A 114 -15.73 8.33 1.61
C THR A 114 -15.52 9.84 1.52
N MET A 115 -14.32 10.35 1.82
CA MET A 115 -14.01 11.78 1.68
C MET A 115 -14.14 12.23 0.22
N ALA A 116 -13.58 11.49 -0.74
CA ALA A 116 -13.71 11.80 -2.16
C ALA A 116 -15.18 11.78 -2.62
N TRP A 117 -15.98 10.83 -2.13
CA TRP A 117 -17.40 10.74 -2.41
C TRP A 117 -18.15 11.94 -1.86
N PHE A 118 -17.93 12.31 -0.60
CA PHE A 118 -18.59 13.46 0.02
C PHE A 118 -18.22 14.77 -0.68
N THR A 119 -16.96 15.00 -0.99
CA THR A 119 -16.54 16.21 -1.72
C THR A 119 -17.28 16.30 -3.07
N THR A 120 -17.30 15.18 -3.82
CA THR A 120 -17.95 15.14 -5.14
C THR A 120 -19.48 15.29 -5.05
N TYR A 121 -20.10 14.76 -3.99
CA TYR A 121 -21.55 14.86 -3.80
C TYR A 121 -21.99 16.22 -3.29
N LEU A 122 -21.26 16.80 -2.34
CA LEU A 122 -21.62 18.03 -1.66
C LEU A 122 -21.26 19.28 -2.48
N GLY A 123 -20.10 19.29 -3.16
CA GLY A 123 -19.61 20.46 -3.88
C GLY A 123 -20.69 21.15 -4.74
N PRO A 124 -21.35 20.44 -5.68
CA PRO A 124 -22.38 21.04 -6.52
C PRO A 124 -23.69 21.42 -5.78
N ARG A 125 -23.89 20.92 -4.55
CA ARG A 125 -25.16 21.07 -3.81
C ARG A 125 -25.17 22.18 -2.78
N ILE A 126 -24.04 22.35 -2.10
CA ILE A 126 -23.93 23.32 -0.99
C ILE A 126 -22.83 24.36 -1.24
N GLY A 127 -22.15 24.27 -2.38
CA GLY A 127 -21.02 25.14 -2.74
C GLY A 127 -19.67 24.62 -2.24
N GLU A 128 -18.63 25.08 -2.91
CA GLU A 128 -17.26 24.60 -2.73
C GLU A 128 -16.75 24.79 -1.31
N GLU A 129 -16.88 26.00 -0.75
CA GLU A 129 -16.39 26.34 0.59
C GLU A 129 -17.06 25.49 1.68
N ALA A 130 -18.39 25.35 1.61
CA ALA A 130 -19.15 24.56 2.58
C ALA A 130 -18.82 23.05 2.46
N ALA A 131 -18.61 22.55 1.24
CA ALA A 131 -18.23 21.16 1.01
C ALA A 131 -16.83 20.88 1.56
N ILE A 132 -15.86 21.76 1.33
CA ILE A 132 -14.50 21.64 1.90
C ILE A 132 -14.57 21.65 3.42
N ALA A 133 -15.29 22.59 4.03
CA ALA A 133 -15.43 22.68 5.47
C ALA A 133 -16.02 21.39 6.08
N ALA A 134 -17.06 20.84 5.46
CA ALA A 134 -17.71 19.63 5.93
C ALA A 134 -16.77 18.40 5.84
N VAL A 135 -16.04 18.24 4.74
CA VAL A 135 -15.11 17.12 4.55
C VAL A 135 -13.89 17.25 5.47
N THR A 136 -13.39 18.46 5.67
CA THR A 136 -12.31 18.73 6.62
C THR A 136 -12.73 18.39 8.05
N ALA A 137 -13.92 18.81 8.47
CA ALA A 137 -14.47 18.47 9.79
C ALA A 137 -14.60 16.95 9.98
N TYR A 138 -15.04 16.22 8.95
CA TYR A 138 -15.09 14.76 8.97
C TYR A 138 -13.69 14.15 9.08
N GLN A 139 -12.74 14.64 8.28
CA GLN A 139 -11.34 14.19 8.32
C GLN A 139 -10.73 14.37 9.71
N ASP A 140 -10.85 15.56 10.28
CA ASP A 140 -10.27 15.91 11.57
C ASP A 140 -10.92 15.11 12.71
N GLY A 141 -12.23 14.89 12.62
CA GLY A 141 -12.95 14.08 13.59
C GLY A 141 -12.57 12.60 13.57
N MET A 142 -12.21 12.05 12.40
CA MET A 142 -11.84 10.65 12.24
C MET A 142 -10.34 10.39 12.45
N LEU A 143 -9.48 11.39 12.25
CA LEU A 143 -8.04 11.25 12.29
C LEU A 143 -7.52 10.65 13.61
N PRO A 144 -8.00 11.03 14.81
CA PRO A 144 -7.56 10.43 16.07
C PRO A 144 -7.81 8.92 16.17
N ALA A 145 -8.83 8.41 15.50
CA ALA A 145 -9.12 6.97 15.45
C ALA A 145 -8.28 6.24 14.39
N ILE A 146 -8.03 6.89 13.26
CA ILE A 146 -7.35 6.30 12.10
C ILE A 146 -5.83 6.32 12.27
N ALA A 147 -5.24 7.42 12.76
CA ALA A 147 -3.80 7.57 12.86
C ALA A 147 -3.11 6.46 13.69
N PRO A 148 -3.62 6.04 14.86
CA PRO A 148 -3.01 4.95 15.62
C PRO A 148 -3.03 3.61 14.90
N MET A 149 -3.93 3.39 13.93
CA MET A 149 -4.02 2.14 13.18
C MET A 149 -2.80 1.90 12.28
N TYR A 150 -2.06 2.97 11.92
CA TYR A 150 -0.81 2.83 11.17
C TYR A 150 0.32 2.19 11.98
N VAL A 151 0.29 2.26 13.31
CA VAL A 151 1.35 1.70 14.17
C VAL A 151 1.56 0.20 13.95
N PRO A 152 0.53 -0.66 13.99
CA PRO A 152 0.70 -2.08 13.66
C PRO A 152 1.26 -2.32 12.26
N MET A 153 0.83 -1.55 11.26
CA MET A 153 1.34 -1.65 9.89
C MET A 153 2.83 -1.34 9.82
N ILE A 154 3.25 -0.22 10.42
CA ILE A 154 4.66 0.18 10.48
C ILE A 154 5.48 -0.90 11.20
N LEU A 155 4.96 -1.45 12.30
CA LEU A 155 5.63 -2.52 13.04
C LEU A 155 5.73 -3.80 12.23
N ALA A 156 4.68 -4.21 11.52
CA ALA A 156 4.70 -5.43 10.70
C ALA A 156 5.78 -5.40 9.63
N PHE A 157 5.85 -4.33 8.86
CA PHE A 157 6.87 -4.15 7.82
C PHE A 157 8.25 -3.81 8.39
N GLY A 158 8.31 -2.96 9.44
CA GLY A 158 9.55 -2.58 10.10
C GLY A 158 10.26 -3.75 10.77
N ILE A 159 9.54 -4.62 11.47
CA ILE A 159 10.10 -5.84 12.07
C ILE A 159 10.70 -6.72 10.98
N HIS A 160 9.97 -6.98 9.89
CA HIS A 160 10.48 -7.80 8.79
C HIS A 160 11.72 -7.15 8.14
N PHE A 161 11.71 -5.84 7.91
CA PHE A 161 12.84 -5.09 7.38
C PHE A 161 14.09 -5.26 8.26
N VAL A 162 13.96 -5.08 9.58
CA VAL A 162 15.06 -5.25 10.53
C VAL A 162 15.56 -6.70 10.56
N MET A 163 14.66 -7.67 10.50
CA MET A 163 15.05 -9.09 10.45
C MET A 163 15.83 -9.43 9.19
N LEU A 164 15.41 -8.89 8.04
CA LEU A 164 16.10 -9.05 6.76
C LEU A 164 17.48 -8.37 6.79
N LEU A 165 17.56 -7.14 7.29
CA LEU A 165 18.82 -6.39 7.47
C LEU A 165 19.80 -7.15 8.38
N ALA A 166 19.29 -7.75 9.45
CA ALA A 166 20.09 -8.54 10.39
C ALA A 166 20.47 -9.94 9.85
N GLY A 167 20.01 -10.33 8.66
CA GLY A 167 20.26 -11.67 8.09
C GLY A 167 19.55 -12.78 8.87
N LYS A 168 18.39 -12.48 9.44
CA LYS A 168 17.55 -13.38 10.24
C LYS A 168 16.31 -13.87 9.49
N THR A 169 16.37 -13.80 8.18
CA THR A 169 15.35 -14.27 7.25
C THR A 169 15.97 -15.27 6.28
N TRP A 170 15.13 -15.88 5.49
CA TRP A 170 15.50 -16.83 4.43
C TRP A 170 16.20 -16.16 3.25
N TYR A 171 15.76 -14.92 2.92
CA TYR A 171 16.38 -14.14 1.88
C TYR A 171 17.68 -13.49 2.35
N SER A 172 18.60 -13.33 1.42
CA SER A 172 19.78 -12.54 1.66
C SER A 172 19.50 -11.04 1.66
N ARG A 173 20.38 -10.24 2.25
CA ARG A 173 20.21 -8.80 2.46
C ARG A 173 19.94 -7.99 1.19
N TRP A 174 20.34 -8.46 0.01
CA TRP A 174 20.07 -7.75 -1.24
C TRP A 174 18.57 -7.59 -1.53
N MET A 175 17.72 -8.46 -0.96
CA MET A 175 16.27 -8.33 -1.04
C MET A 175 15.73 -7.06 -0.36
N LEU A 176 16.53 -6.36 0.45
CA LEU A 176 16.19 -5.02 0.96
C LEU A 176 15.92 -4.04 -0.18
N ALA A 177 16.56 -4.20 -1.34
CA ALA A 177 16.30 -3.39 -2.52
C ALA A 177 14.86 -3.52 -3.04
N PHE A 178 14.17 -4.61 -2.74
CA PHE A 178 12.78 -4.87 -3.14
C PHE A 178 11.80 -4.79 -1.97
N HIS A 179 12.30 -4.48 -0.77
CA HIS A 179 11.48 -4.48 0.43
C HIS A 179 10.40 -3.39 0.39
N PRO A 180 9.16 -3.66 0.90
CA PRO A 180 8.09 -2.69 0.89
C PRO A 180 8.45 -1.34 1.53
N VAL A 181 9.22 -1.33 2.63
CA VAL A 181 9.68 -0.09 3.26
C VAL A 181 10.55 0.73 2.30
N THR A 182 11.49 0.09 1.61
CA THR A 182 12.41 0.77 0.67
C THR A 182 11.64 1.43 -0.47
N TRP A 183 10.78 0.67 -1.14
CA TRP A 183 10.02 1.20 -2.27
C TRP A 183 8.93 2.19 -1.86
N ASN A 184 8.31 2.00 -0.69
CA ASN A 184 7.36 2.99 -0.18
C ASN A 184 8.04 4.35 0.02
N LEU A 185 9.20 4.38 0.70
CA LEU A 185 9.96 5.62 0.90
C LEU A 185 10.39 6.26 -0.42
N LEU A 186 10.88 5.47 -1.37
CA LEU A 186 11.26 5.97 -2.69
C LEU A 186 10.06 6.58 -3.44
N LEU A 187 8.94 5.86 -3.50
CA LEU A 187 7.76 6.32 -4.25
C LEU A 187 7.08 7.52 -3.62
N VAL A 188 7.06 7.62 -2.28
CA VAL A 188 6.55 8.81 -1.57
C VAL A 188 7.41 10.04 -1.87
N ALA A 189 8.73 9.87 -1.97
CA ALA A 189 9.65 10.98 -2.22
C ALA A 189 9.68 11.47 -3.68
N VAL A 190 9.13 10.70 -4.64
CA VAL A 190 9.20 11.05 -6.08
C VAL A 190 8.68 12.46 -6.42
N PRO A 191 7.51 12.90 -5.94
CA PRO A 191 7.02 14.25 -6.24
C PRO A 191 7.92 15.34 -5.68
N ASP A 192 8.42 15.17 -4.45
CA ASP A 192 9.28 16.17 -3.79
C ASP A 192 10.64 16.28 -4.49
N ILE A 193 11.22 15.14 -4.90
CA ILE A 193 12.45 15.09 -5.68
C ILE A 193 12.25 15.78 -7.04
N ALA A 194 11.15 15.49 -7.74
CA ALA A 194 10.83 16.12 -9.01
C ALA A 194 10.69 17.64 -8.87
N GLN A 195 10.03 18.09 -7.81
CA GLN A 195 9.89 19.52 -7.51
C GLN A 195 11.24 20.16 -7.22
N ALA A 196 12.11 19.54 -6.42
CA ALA A 196 13.46 20.03 -6.11
C ALA A 196 14.34 20.12 -7.38
N MET A 197 14.14 19.21 -8.34
CA MET A 197 14.82 19.21 -9.63
C MET A 197 14.16 20.11 -10.67
N GLN A 198 13.11 20.87 -10.31
CA GLN A 198 12.31 21.73 -11.19
C GLN A 198 11.67 20.96 -12.38
N VAL A 199 11.47 19.65 -12.22
CA VAL A 199 10.73 18.82 -13.18
C VAL A 199 9.23 19.03 -12.92
N PRO A 200 8.41 19.32 -13.95
CA PRO A 200 6.98 19.46 -13.78
C PRO A 200 6.36 18.20 -13.15
N THR A 201 5.66 18.37 -12.04
CA THR A 201 4.98 17.24 -11.38
C THR A 201 3.80 16.80 -12.24
N ALA A 202 3.89 15.61 -12.79
CA ALA A 202 2.81 15.01 -13.56
C ALA A 202 1.80 14.30 -12.64
N THR A 203 0.55 14.18 -13.10
CA THR A 203 -0.52 13.48 -12.37
C THR A 203 -0.09 12.07 -11.94
N TRP A 204 0.63 11.34 -12.78
CA TRP A 204 1.10 10.00 -12.46
C TRP A 204 2.09 9.95 -11.28
N MET A 205 2.94 10.98 -11.10
CA MET A 205 3.86 11.05 -9.96
C MET A 205 3.10 11.14 -8.64
N SER A 206 2.07 12.00 -8.59
CA SER A 206 1.20 12.10 -7.41
C SER A 206 0.45 10.79 -7.14
N VAL A 207 -0.01 10.12 -8.20
CA VAL A 207 -0.71 8.84 -8.10
C VAL A 207 0.24 7.74 -7.59
N MET A 208 1.48 7.69 -8.08
CA MET A 208 2.49 6.73 -7.60
C MET A 208 2.84 6.96 -6.14
N SER A 209 2.95 8.20 -5.71
CA SER A 209 3.15 8.53 -4.29
C SER A 209 1.97 8.06 -3.42
N GLN A 210 0.75 8.29 -3.85
CA GLN A 210 -0.47 7.87 -3.13
C GLN A 210 -0.60 6.35 -3.05
N SER A 211 -0.24 5.62 -4.10
CA SER A 211 -0.25 4.14 -4.16
C SER A 211 1.06 3.49 -3.72
N SER A 212 1.96 4.26 -3.11
CA SER A 212 3.34 3.83 -2.80
C SER A 212 3.41 2.53 -2.01
N THR A 213 2.62 2.39 -0.95
CA THR A 213 2.58 1.19 -0.11
C THR A 213 2.11 -0.03 -0.92
N ASN A 214 1.04 0.13 -1.69
CA ASN A 214 0.45 -0.94 -2.47
C ASN A 214 1.39 -1.39 -3.60
N THR A 215 2.00 -0.44 -4.30
CA THR A 215 3.00 -0.70 -5.35
C THR A 215 4.26 -1.38 -4.77
N ALA A 216 4.73 -0.92 -3.61
CA ALA A 216 5.88 -1.52 -2.92
C ALA A 216 5.63 -2.99 -2.53
N ILE A 217 4.41 -3.32 -2.11
CA ILE A 217 3.99 -4.69 -1.80
C ILE A 217 3.99 -5.57 -3.07
N VAL A 218 3.50 -5.05 -4.19
CA VAL A 218 3.54 -5.77 -5.48
C VAL A 218 4.99 -6.10 -5.87
N ILE A 219 5.88 -5.11 -5.79
CA ILE A 219 7.31 -5.28 -6.11
C ILE A 219 7.93 -6.36 -5.23
N TRP A 220 7.70 -6.32 -3.92
CA TRP A 220 8.18 -7.34 -3.00
C TRP A 220 7.66 -8.73 -3.35
N CYS A 221 6.36 -8.87 -3.53
CA CYS A 221 5.73 -10.16 -3.79
C CYS A 221 6.25 -10.79 -5.09
N ILE A 222 6.42 -9.99 -6.15
CA ILE A 222 6.98 -10.47 -7.42
C ILE A 222 8.43 -10.90 -7.24
N ALA A 223 9.26 -10.08 -6.60
CA ALA A 223 10.67 -10.40 -6.36
C ALA A 223 10.81 -11.66 -5.51
N ALA A 224 10.04 -11.78 -4.42
CA ALA A 224 10.07 -12.92 -3.53
C ALA A 224 9.61 -14.22 -4.21
N ALA A 225 8.55 -14.16 -5.02
CA ALA A 225 8.11 -15.30 -5.82
C ALA A 225 9.16 -15.73 -6.85
N ALA A 226 9.73 -14.79 -7.60
CA ALA A 226 10.74 -15.06 -8.62
C ALA A 226 12.00 -15.72 -8.02
N VAL A 227 12.52 -15.18 -6.92
CA VAL A 227 13.69 -15.75 -6.22
C VAL A 227 13.38 -17.14 -5.68
N SER A 228 12.20 -17.36 -5.11
CA SER A 228 11.81 -18.67 -4.60
C SER A 228 11.65 -19.70 -5.72
N TYR A 229 11.12 -19.29 -6.86
CA TYR A 229 10.96 -20.15 -8.04
C TYR A 229 12.32 -20.57 -8.63
N THR A 230 13.24 -19.63 -8.81
CA THR A 230 14.60 -19.95 -9.33
C THR A 230 15.33 -20.93 -8.44
N HIS A 231 15.19 -20.84 -7.12
CA HIS A 231 15.74 -21.83 -6.20
C HIS A 231 15.05 -23.21 -6.22
N LEU A 232 13.88 -23.32 -6.84
CA LEU A 232 13.23 -24.62 -7.08
C LEU A 232 13.76 -25.30 -8.36
N THR A 233 14.07 -24.52 -9.38
CA THR A 233 14.35 -25.01 -10.73
C THR A 233 15.84 -25.20 -11.02
N LEU A 234 16.73 -24.45 -10.32
CA LEU A 234 18.16 -24.60 -10.51
C LEU A 234 18.68 -25.89 -9.85
N PRO A 235 19.43 -26.74 -10.58
CA PRO A 235 20.11 -27.90 -10.01
C PRO A 235 21.02 -27.49 -8.86
N THR A 236 21.18 -28.37 -7.87
CA THR A 236 21.99 -28.17 -6.66
C THR A 236 23.47 -27.88 -6.97
N ILE A 237 23.91 -28.15 -8.19
CA ILE A 237 25.28 -28.00 -8.71
C ILE A 237 25.72 -26.51 -8.82
N LEU A 238 24.78 -25.56 -8.90
CA LEU A 238 25.08 -24.11 -8.97
C LEU A 238 25.00 -23.41 -7.61
N ARG A 239 24.98 -24.16 -6.51
CA ARG A 239 24.93 -23.63 -5.14
C ARG A 239 26.34 -23.60 -4.49
N VAL A 240 27.34 -23.21 -5.21
CA VAL A 240 28.67 -22.93 -4.67
C VAL A 240 28.79 -21.46 -4.35
#